data_3c847437bd4aeb87907eeafeece4f2ea
#
_entry.id   3c847437bd4aeb87907eeafeece4f2ea
#
_cell.length_a   1.000
_cell.length_b   1.000
_cell.length_c   1.000
_cell.angle_alpha   90.00
_cell.angle_beta   90.00
_cell.angle_gamma   90.00
#
_symmetry.space_group_name_H-M   'P 1'
#
loop_
_entity.id
_entity.type
_entity.pdbx_description
1 polymer ?
#
loop_
_entity_poly.entity_id
_entity_poly.type
_entity_poly.pdbx_seq_one_letter_code
_entity_poly.pdbx_strand_id
1 'polypeptide(L)'
;RYIVDIVFATRFPEDYNLKELKSMISFGASPRASINLALAARAYAFLKMRGYVIPEDVRAVCHDVLRHRIGLSYEAEANNMTAEDIISEILNRVEVP
;
A
#
# COMPACT_ATOMS: atom_id res chain seq x y z
N ARG A 1 -8.63 -2.83 -9.31
CA ARG A 1 -8.45 -1.39 -9.45
C ARG A 1 -7.97 -0.72 -8.15
N TYR A 2 -8.63 -1.03 -7.05
CA TYR A 2 -8.22 -0.54 -5.75
C TYR A 2 -6.78 -0.95 -5.45
N ILE A 3 -6.46 -2.22 -5.72
CA ILE A 3 -5.11 -2.75 -5.50
C ILE A 3 -4.09 -2.01 -6.35
N VAL A 4 -4.41 -1.77 -7.62
CA VAL A 4 -3.51 -1.05 -8.52
C VAL A 4 -3.32 0.38 -8.04
N ASP A 5 -4.40 1.02 -7.57
CA ASP A 5 -4.32 2.39 -7.05
C ASP A 5 -3.40 2.46 -5.83
N ILE A 6 -3.48 1.48 -4.93
CA ILE A 6 -2.61 1.45 -3.76
C ILE A 6 -1.14 1.35 -4.18
N VAL A 7 -0.83 0.44 -5.11
CA VAL A 7 0.55 0.25 -5.55
C VAL A 7 1.05 1.49 -6.29
N PHE A 8 0.22 2.08 -7.15
CA PHE A 8 0.63 3.29 -7.86
C PHE A 8 0.80 4.49 -6.92
N ALA A 9 0.03 4.55 -5.83
CA ALA A 9 0.20 5.61 -4.85
C ALA A 9 1.57 5.56 -4.18
N THR A 10 2.19 4.39 -4.07
CA THR A 10 3.54 4.28 -3.53
C THR A 10 4.58 4.82 -4.50
N ARG A 11 4.28 4.80 -5.80
CA ARG A 11 5.21 5.24 -6.85
C ARG A 11 4.98 6.70 -7.24
N PHE A 12 3.74 7.14 -7.23
CA PHE A 12 3.34 8.48 -7.67
C PHE A 12 2.40 9.09 -6.64
N PRO A 13 2.91 9.37 -5.41
CA PRO A 13 2.04 9.88 -4.34
C PRO A 13 1.33 11.17 -4.72
N GLU A 14 1.97 12.01 -5.53
CA GLU A 14 1.39 13.30 -5.90
C GLU A 14 0.09 13.15 -6.71
N ASP A 15 -0.08 12.01 -7.38
CA ASP A 15 -1.30 11.76 -8.16
C ASP A 15 -2.48 11.38 -7.27
N TYR A 16 -2.22 11.14 -5.99
CA TYR A 16 -3.26 10.71 -5.05
C TYR A 16 -3.37 11.67 -3.87
N ASN A 17 -2.96 12.93 -4.08
CA ASN A 17 -3.02 13.97 -3.05
C ASN A 17 -2.15 13.62 -1.83
N LEU A 18 -1.03 12.96 -2.08
CA LEU A 18 -0.09 12.56 -1.03
C LEU A 18 1.27 13.17 -1.29
N LYS A 19 1.29 14.45 -1.67
CA LYS A 19 2.53 15.13 -2.05
C LYS A 19 3.58 15.07 -0.94
N GLU A 20 3.14 15.14 0.30
CA GLU A 20 4.06 15.11 1.44
C GLU A 20 4.80 13.78 1.54
N LEU A 21 4.25 12.70 0.99
CA LEU A 21 4.91 11.40 1.01
C LEU A 21 5.98 11.27 -0.06
N LYS A 22 5.97 12.14 -1.05
CA LYS A 22 6.94 12.04 -2.14
C LYS A 22 8.36 12.18 -1.62
N SER A 23 8.59 13.06 -0.65
CA SER A 23 9.92 13.25 -0.07
C SER A 23 10.26 12.15 0.94
N MET A 24 9.27 11.38 1.38
CA MET A 24 9.48 10.34 2.39
C MET A 24 9.77 8.97 1.77
N ILE A 25 9.46 8.78 0.50
CA ILE A 25 9.64 7.51 -0.18
C ILE A 25 10.79 7.60 -1.15
N SER A 26 11.83 6.78 -0.95
CA SER A 26 12.96 6.75 -1.89
C SER A 26 12.63 5.92 -3.13
N PHE A 27 11.86 4.84 -2.96
CA PHE A 27 11.32 4.09 -4.09
C PHE A 27 10.02 3.44 -3.67
N GLY A 28 9.09 3.35 -4.61
CA GLY A 28 7.79 2.73 -4.36
C GLY A 28 7.80 1.25 -4.70
N ALA A 29 6.69 0.59 -4.40
CA ALA A 29 6.51 -0.82 -4.70
C ALA A 29 6.47 -1.01 -6.22
N SER A 30 7.02 -2.13 -6.71
CA SER A 30 6.98 -2.41 -8.13
C SER A 30 5.56 -2.80 -8.55
N PRO A 31 5.24 -2.70 -9.84
CA PRO A 31 3.92 -3.14 -10.31
C PRO A 31 3.63 -4.60 -9.99
N ARG A 32 4.66 -5.43 -9.85
CA ARG A 32 4.48 -6.82 -9.48
C ARG A 32 3.87 -6.96 -8.09
N ALA A 33 4.03 -5.95 -7.25
CA ALA A 33 3.42 -5.97 -5.91
C ALA A 33 1.91 -6.07 -5.98
N SER A 34 1.28 -5.59 -7.07
CA SER A 34 -0.16 -5.69 -7.22
C SER A 34 -0.61 -7.15 -7.31
N ILE A 35 0.21 -8.00 -7.94
CA ILE A 35 -0.08 -9.43 -8.04
C ILE A 35 0.00 -10.07 -6.66
N ASN A 36 1.06 -9.76 -5.92
CA ASN A 36 1.24 -10.30 -4.57
C ASN A 36 0.12 -9.85 -3.64
N LEU A 37 -0.28 -8.60 -3.76
CA LEU A 37 -1.35 -8.06 -2.91
C LEU A 37 -2.69 -8.73 -3.24
N ALA A 38 -2.95 -8.96 -4.53
CA ALA A 38 -4.17 -9.66 -4.95
C ALA A 38 -4.21 -11.08 -4.41
N LEU A 39 -3.08 -11.80 -4.50
CA LEU A 39 -3.02 -13.17 -4.00
C LEU A 39 -3.20 -13.23 -2.49
N ALA A 40 -2.57 -12.32 -1.76
CA ALA A 40 -2.70 -12.28 -0.31
C ALA A 40 -4.14 -11.95 0.10
N ALA A 41 -4.77 -11.01 -0.61
CA ALA A 41 -6.16 -10.63 -0.31
C ALA A 41 -7.11 -11.79 -0.56
N ARG A 42 -6.87 -12.56 -1.63
CA ARG A 42 -7.70 -13.73 -1.92
C ARG A 42 -7.55 -14.80 -0.85
N ALA A 43 -6.32 -15.04 -0.40
CA ALA A 43 -6.08 -16.01 0.67
C ALA A 43 -6.78 -15.56 1.96
N TYR A 44 -6.72 -14.27 2.26
CA TYR A 44 -7.37 -13.74 3.46
C TYR A 44 -8.89 -13.90 3.36
N ALA A 45 -9.47 -13.59 2.20
CA ALA A 45 -10.91 -13.76 2.00
C ALA A 45 -11.31 -15.22 2.16
N PHE A 46 -10.49 -16.12 1.64
CA PHE A 46 -10.75 -17.56 1.75
C PHE A 46 -10.77 -18.00 3.22
N LEU A 47 -9.82 -17.48 4.02
CA LEU A 47 -9.79 -17.78 5.44
C LEU A 47 -11.03 -17.25 6.15
N LYS A 48 -11.66 -16.21 5.61
CA LYS A 48 -12.93 -15.67 6.14
C LYS A 48 -14.12 -16.35 5.50
N MET A 49 -13.90 -17.45 4.77
CA MET A 49 -14.93 -18.26 4.15
C MET A 49 -15.75 -17.51 3.11
N ARG A 50 -15.10 -16.60 2.38
CA ARG A 50 -15.73 -15.87 1.28
C ARG A 50 -15.10 -16.30 -0.04
N GLY A 51 -15.91 -16.33 -1.09
CA GLY A 51 -15.44 -16.67 -2.42
C GLY A 51 -15.02 -15.47 -3.25
N TYR A 52 -14.99 -14.27 -2.64
CA TYR A 52 -14.66 -13.05 -3.35
C TYR A 52 -13.90 -12.10 -2.41
N VAL A 53 -13.12 -11.18 -3.03
CA VAL A 53 -12.31 -10.22 -2.29
C VAL A 53 -13.08 -8.90 -2.15
N ILE A 54 -13.08 -8.35 -0.95
CA ILE A 54 -13.63 -7.01 -0.70
C ILE A 54 -12.47 -6.10 -0.28
N PRO A 55 -12.65 -4.76 -0.34
CA PRO A 55 -11.56 -3.84 0.01
C PRO A 55 -10.96 -4.06 1.39
N GLU A 56 -11.75 -4.49 2.36
CA GLU A 56 -11.25 -4.77 3.70
C GLU A 56 -10.20 -5.88 3.70
N ASP A 57 -10.33 -6.86 2.80
CA ASP A 57 -9.34 -7.93 2.70
C ASP A 57 -8.00 -7.37 2.24
N VAL A 58 -8.05 -6.44 1.29
CA VAL A 58 -6.85 -5.79 0.77
C VAL A 58 -6.18 -4.98 1.90
N ARG A 59 -6.96 -4.21 2.63
CA ARG A 59 -6.43 -3.39 3.72
C ARG A 59 -5.81 -4.25 4.82
N ALA A 60 -6.42 -5.41 5.09
CA ALA A 60 -5.94 -6.28 6.15
C ALA A 60 -4.54 -6.84 5.88
N VAL A 61 -4.21 -7.11 4.61
CA VAL A 61 -2.92 -7.71 4.25
C VAL A 61 -1.92 -6.70 3.69
N CYS A 62 -2.35 -5.46 3.49
CA CYS A 62 -1.54 -4.47 2.77
C CYS A 62 -0.21 -4.19 3.46
N HIS A 63 -0.22 -4.02 4.78
CA HIS A 63 1.02 -3.73 5.52
C HIS A 63 2.02 -4.87 5.37
N ASP A 64 1.56 -6.10 5.48
CA ASP A 64 2.46 -7.25 5.40
C ASP A 64 3.07 -7.40 4.01
N VAL A 65 2.28 -7.13 2.97
CA VAL A 65 2.75 -7.29 1.60
C VAL A 65 3.71 -6.16 1.21
N LEU A 66 3.41 -4.93 1.60
CA LEU A 66 4.14 -3.76 1.13
C LEU A 66 5.25 -3.29 2.06
N ARG A 67 5.27 -3.76 3.31
CA ARG A 67 6.22 -3.27 4.32
C ARG A 67 7.67 -3.27 3.85
N HIS A 68 8.09 -4.30 3.13
CA HIS A 68 9.47 -4.46 2.69
C HIS A 68 9.67 -4.11 1.23
N ARG A 69 8.67 -3.51 0.60
CA ARG A 69 8.74 -3.18 -0.82
C ARG A 69 8.76 -1.68 -1.09
N ILE A 70 8.74 -0.89 -0.02
CA ILE A 70 8.81 0.56 -0.10
C ILE A 70 10.09 0.99 0.60
N GLY A 71 10.91 1.79 -0.10
CA GLY A 71 12.13 2.31 0.51
C GLY A 71 11.89 3.68 1.12
N LEU A 72 12.42 3.87 2.32
CA LEU A 72 12.29 5.14 3.04
C LEU A 72 13.45 6.05 2.69
N SER A 73 13.18 7.35 2.62
CA SER A 73 14.21 8.35 2.40
C SER A 73 14.86 8.71 3.74
N TYR A 74 15.99 9.44 3.68
CA TYR A 74 16.60 9.98 4.89
C TYR A 74 15.64 10.90 5.62
N GLU A 75 14.85 11.66 4.88
CA GLU A 75 13.89 12.57 5.47
C GLU A 75 12.86 11.83 6.29
N ALA A 76 12.40 10.70 5.78
CA ALA A 76 11.44 9.86 6.51
C ALA A 76 12.05 9.35 7.80
N GLU A 77 13.29 8.88 7.73
CA GLU A 77 13.98 8.38 8.92
C GLU A 77 14.20 9.49 9.95
N ALA A 78 14.54 10.68 9.47
CA ALA A 78 14.74 11.81 10.35
C ALA A 78 13.46 12.23 11.09
N ASN A 79 12.32 11.99 10.46
CA ASN A 79 11.01 12.32 11.05
C ASN A 79 10.38 11.11 11.75
N ASN A 80 11.13 10.04 11.92
CA ASN A 80 10.65 8.81 12.56
C ASN A 80 9.46 8.19 11.84
N MET A 81 9.37 8.38 10.53
CA MET A 81 8.35 7.74 9.72
C MET A 81 8.76 6.31 9.42
N THR A 82 7.82 5.39 9.52
CA THR A 82 8.06 3.99 9.18
C THR A 82 7.30 3.63 7.93
N ALA A 83 7.64 2.46 7.34
CA ALA A 83 6.87 1.96 6.20
C ALA A 83 5.40 1.77 6.58
N GLU A 84 5.14 1.35 7.82
CA GLU A 84 3.76 1.21 8.32
C GLU A 84 3.02 2.54 8.24
N ASP A 85 3.68 3.63 8.67
CA ASP A 85 3.06 4.96 8.67
C ASP A 85 2.71 5.38 7.25
N ILE A 86 3.62 5.14 6.30
CA ILE A 86 3.41 5.51 4.90
C ILE A 86 2.26 4.71 4.31
N ILE A 87 2.22 3.40 4.57
CA ILE A 87 1.16 2.54 4.06
C ILE A 87 -0.19 2.97 4.63
N SER A 88 -0.22 3.32 5.92
CA SER A 88 -1.45 3.79 6.56
C SER A 88 -1.97 5.06 5.91
N GLU A 89 -1.08 6.01 5.59
CA GLU A 89 -1.47 7.24 4.90
C GLU A 89 -2.04 6.93 3.53
N ILE A 90 -1.41 6.01 2.80
CA ILE A 90 -1.88 5.63 1.48
C ILE A 90 -3.28 5.01 1.58
N LEU A 91 -3.48 4.12 2.53
CA LEU A 91 -4.78 3.47 2.71
C LEU A 91 -5.88 4.46 3.08
N ASN A 92 -5.51 5.54 3.79
CA ASN A 92 -6.48 6.55 4.17
C ASN A 92 -6.86 7.47 3.02
N ARG A 93 -6.01 7.59 2.00
CA ARG A 93 -6.23 8.52 0.91
C ARG A 93 -6.74 7.87 -0.36
N VAL A 94 -6.35 6.62 -0.64
CA VAL A 94 -6.82 5.94 -1.85
C VAL A 94 -8.29 5.59 -1.66
N GLU A 95 -9.10 5.98 -2.65
CA GLU A 95 -10.54 5.79 -2.56
C GLU A 95 -10.92 4.32 -2.62
N VAL A 96 -11.81 3.92 -1.72
CA VAL A 96 -12.39 2.59 -1.72
C VAL A 96 -13.52 2.59 -2.76
N PRO A 97 -13.55 1.59 -3.65
CA PRO A 97 -14.61 1.51 -4.68
C PRO A 97 -15.99 1.28 -4.08
#